data_ecb880c370576c92f453607b3dd662f7
#
_entry.id   ecb880c370576c92f453607b3dd662f7
#
_cell.length_a   1.000
_cell.length_b   1.000
_cell.length_c   1.000
_cell.angle_alpha   90.00
_cell.angle_beta   90.00
_cell.angle_gamma   90.00
#
_symmetry.space_group_name_H-M   'P 1'
#
loop_
_entity.id
_entity.type
_entity.pdbx_description
1 polymer ?
#
loop_
_entity_poly.entity_id
_entity_poly.type
_entity_poly.pdbx_seq_one_letter_code
_entity_poly.pdbx_strand_id
1 'polypeptide(L)'
;MATAAIERPQCRTSPSAHQALKQHFAEHPEDKLHHPHKWDVSRSDIYAENTWHPIFREMREAGPLHYIDDSPFGPYWAVVGHKAIQHIEALPDTFSSSWEHGGITILERLTDEQLAERGLEERRELPMFIAMDRPQHTGQRRTVAPKFTPSGMAEMEGEIRQRTGELLDSLPR
;
A
#
# COMPACT_ATOMS: atom_id res chain seq x y z
N MET A 1 -24.43 -25.80 16.24
CA MET A 1 -24.92 -24.50 15.73
C MET A 1 -23.91 -24.05 14.69
N ALA A 2 -24.32 -24.09 13.42
CA ALA A 2 -23.45 -23.72 12.31
C ALA A 2 -23.34 -22.19 12.25
N THR A 3 -22.15 -21.68 12.41
CA THR A 3 -21.84 -20.25 12.23
C THR A 3 -21.99 -19.93 10.75
N ALA A 4 -23.01 -19.18 10.40
CA ALA A 4 -23.19 -18.70 9.03
C ALA A 4 -21.96 -17.88 8.65
N ALA A 5 -21.30 -18.27 7.58
CA ALA A 5 -20.22 -17.50 6.97
C ALA A 5 -20.84 -16.18 6.48
N ILE A 6 -20.42 -15.07 7.05
CA ILE A 6 -20.75 -13.74 6.55
C ILE A 6 -20.02 -13.62 5.20
N GLU A 7 -20.76 -13.71 4.10
CA GLU A 7 -20.25 -13.36 2.78
C GLU A 7 -19.81 -11.90 2.83
N ARG A 8 -18.51 -11.68 2.78
CA ARG A 8 -17.93 -10.34 2.67
C ARG A 8 -18.30 -9.78 1.30
N PRO A 9 -18.83 -8.55 1.22
CA PRO A 9 -19.00 -7.92 -0.07
C PRO A 9 -17.63 -7.82 -0.74
N GLN A 10 -17.49 -8.47 -1.87
CA GLN A 10 -16.30 -8.34 -2.71
C GLN A 10 -16.24 -6.88 -3.16
N CYS A 11 -15.31 -6.10 -2.62
CA CYS A 11 -14.96 -4.79 -3.13
C CYS A 11 -14.21 -4.99 -4.47
N ARG A 12 -14.94 -5.46 -5.46
CA ARG A 12 -14.54 -5.35 -6.85
C ARG A 12 -15.18 -4.07 -7.34
N THR A 13 -14.39 -3.05 -7.65
CA THR A 13 -14.80 -2.15 -8.71
C THR A 13 -15.16 -3.06 -9.87
N SER A 14 -16.45 -3.23 -10.11
CA SER A 14 -16.86 -4.18 -11.14
C SER A 14 -16.21 -3.73 -12.45
N PRO A 15 -15.76 -4.67 -13.32
CA PRO A 15 -15.26 -4.29 -14.65
C PRO A 15 -16.18 -3.33 -15.38
N SER A 16 -17.49 -3.39 -15.09
CA SER A 16 -18.51 -2.48 -15.61
C SER A 16 -18.37 -1.04 -15.07
N ALA A 17 -18.03 -0.83 -13.80
CA ALA A 17 -17.86 0.51 -13.25
C ALA A 17 -16.60 1.18 -13.82
N HIS A 18 -15.51 0.43 -13.97
CA HIS A 18 -14.29 0.92 -14.60
C HIS A 18 -14.51 1.24 -16.09
N GLN A 19 -15.24 0.38 -16.80
CA GLN A 19 -15.55 0.58 -18.19
C GLN A 19 -16.48 1.77 -18.41
N ALA A 20 -17.48 1.96 -17.55
CA ALA A 20 -18.37 3.12 -17.54
C ALA A 20 -17.59 4.41 -17.28
N LEU A 21 -16.63 4.40 -16.35
CA LEU A 21 -15.79 5.56 -16.05
C LEU A 21 -14.85 5.91 -17.23
N LYS A 22 -14.24 4.90 -17.86
CA LYS A 22 -13.43 5.10 -19.08
C LYS A 22 -14.27 5.68 -20.22
N GLN A 23 -15.49 5.20 -20.41
CA GLN A 23 -16.40 5.70 -21.42
C GLN A 23 -16.81 7.13 -21.11
N HIS A 24 -17.19 7.43 -19.86
CA HIS A 24 -17.52 8.79 -19.43
C HIS A 24 -16.39 9.78 -19.73
N PHE A 25 -15.15 9.46 -19.35
CA PHE A 25 -13.99 10.32 -19.61
C PHE A 25 -13.58 10.39 -21.10
N ALA A 26 -13.98 9.45 -21.92
CA ALA A 26 -13.81 9.53 -23.36
C ALA A 26 -14.83 10.48 -23.99
N GLU A 27 -16.06 10.50 -23.47
CA GLU A 27 -17.16 11.36 -23.93
C GLU A 27 -17.06 12.77 -23.35
N HIS A 28 -16.48 12.91 -22.14
CA HIS A 28 -16.32 14.18 -21.40
C HIS A 28 -14.85 14.38 -20.98
N PRO A 29 -13.97 14.74 -21.93
CA PRO A 29 -12.55 14.96 -21.62
C PRO A 29 -12.32 16.08 -20.61
N GLU A 30 -13.23 17.05 -20.52
CA GLU A 30 -13.23 18.16 -19.56
C GLU A 30 -13.39 17.69 -18.10
N ASP A 31 -14.06 16.56 -17.90
CA ASP A 31 -14.25 15.96 -16.57
C ASP A 31 -13.00 15.19 -16.09
N LYS A 32 -12.05 14.95 -16.99
CA LYS A 32 -10.70 14.52 -16.62
C LYS A 32 -9.99 15.67 -15.93
N LEU A 33 -10.33 15.90 -14.67
CA LEU A 33 -9.70 16.90 -13.81
C LEU A 33 -8.18 16.73 -13.72
N HIS A 34 -7.65 15.58 -14.16
CA HIS A 34 -6.26 15.22 -13.98
C HIS A 34 -5.76 14.42 -15.18
N HIS A 35 -4.65 14.87 -15.75
CA HIS A 35 -3.95 14.10 -16.77
C HIS A 35 -3.42 12.82 -16.11
N PRO A 36 -3.85 11.60 -16.50
CA PRO A 36 -3.54 10.36 -15.77
C PRO A 36 -2.04 10.14 -15.55
N HIS A 37 -1.23 10.54 -16.51
CA HIS A 37 0.23 10.41 -16.42
C HIS A 37 0.91 11.45 -15.53
N LYS A 38 0.29 12.58 -15.26
CA LYS A 38 0.88 13.66 -14.44
C LYS A 38 0.92 13.30 -12.97
N TRP A 39 -0.10 12.60 -12.49
CA TRP A 39 -0.31 12.28 -11.08
C TRP A 39 -0.27 10.78 -10.78
N ASP A 40 0.27 9.97 -11.69
CA ASP A 40 0.55 8.57 -11.40
C ASP A 40 1.74 8.49 -10.44
N VAL A 41 1.41 8.36 -9.16
CA VAL A 41 2.39 8.22 -8.08
C VAL A 41 2.82 6.77 -7.84
N SER A 42 2.38 5.82 -8.66
CA SER A 42 2.86 4.43 -8.63
C SER A 42 4.21 4.26 -9.32
N ARG A 43 4.66 5.24 -10.07
CA ARG A 43 5.92 5.22 -10.81
C ARG A 43 7.13 5.23 -9.89
N SER A 44 8.02 4.27 -10.06
CA SER A 44 9.23 4.15 -9.25
C SER A 44 10.29 5.24 -9.53
N ASP A 45 10.32 5.75 -10.77
CA ASP A 45 11.28 6.78 -11.20
C ASP A 45 11.16 8.07 -10.40
N ILE A 46 9.93 8.54 -10.09
CA ILE A 46 9.72 9.77 -9.32
C ILE A 46 10.34 9.69 -7.90
N TYR A 47 10.41 8.51 -7.32
CA TYR A 47 11.05 8.27 -6.02
C TYR A 47 12.55 8.11 -6.15
N ALA A 48 13.03 7.39 -7.17
CA ALA A 48 14.46 7.23 -7.44
C ALA A 48 15.15 8.57 -7.72
N GLU A 49 14.48 9.45 -8.46
CA GLU A 49 14.97 10.79 -8.80
C GLU A 49 14.62 11.86 -7.76
N ASN A 50 13.89 11.49 -6.70
CA ASN A 50 13.42 12.41 -5.65
C ASN A 50 12.57 13.58 -6.18
N THR A 51 11.79 13.35 -7.22
CA THR A 51 10.94 14.37 -7.88
C THR A 51 9.48 14.34 -7.43
N TRP A 52 9.11 13.46 -6.51
CA TRP A 52 7.73 13.23 -6.04
C TRP A 52 7.14 14.38 -5.21
N HIS A 53 7.97 15.16 -4.51
CA HIS A 53 7.50 16.22 -3.60
C HIS A 53 6.57 17.27 -4.25
N PRO A 54 6.94 17.89 -5.39
CA PRO A 54 6.06 18.84 -6.07
C PRO A 54 4.77 18.18 -6.58
N ILE A 55 4.83 16.94 -7.05
CA ILE A 55 3.67 16.18 -7.52
C ILE A 55 2.64 16.03 -6.39
N PHE A 56 3.05 15.51 -5.25
CA PHE A 56 2.16 15.37 -4.09
C PHE A 56 1.65 16.69 -3.53
N ARG A 57 2.42 17.78 -3.65
CA ARG A 57 1.96 19.12 -3.26
C ARG A 57 0.82 19.56 -4.15
N GLU A 58 1.00 19.48 -5.46
CA GLU A 58 -0.01 19.83 -6.44
C GLU A 58 -1.29 18.99 -6.28
N MET A 59 -1.15 17.68 -6.07
CA MET A 59 -2.28 16.81 -5.78
C MET A 59 -3.04 17.26 -4.54
N ARG A 60 -2.36 17.58 -3.44
CA ARG A 60 -3.02 18.05 -2.21
C ARG A 60 -3.73 19.38 -2.37
N GLU A 61 -3.18 20.29 -3.19
CA GLU A 61 -3.80 21.57 -3.52
C GLU A 61 -5.07 21.37 -4.35
N ALA A 62 -5.09 20.38 -5.24
CA ALA A 62 -6.24 20.04 -6.06
C ALA A 62 -7.34 19.27 -5.31
N GLY A 63 -6.95 18.50 -4.27
CA GLY A 63 -7.90 17.76 -3.45
C GLY A 63 -7.27 16.55 -2.74
N PRO A 64 -8.04 15.88 -1.85
CA PRO A 64 -7.51 14.78 -1.06
C PRO A 64 -7.48 13.42 -1.78
N LEU A 65 -8.22 13.27 -2.88
CA LEU A 65 -8.45 12.01 -3.59
C LEU A 65 -8.31 12.23 -5.10
N HIS A 66 -7.59 11.34 -5.78
CA HIS A 66 -7.41 11.39 -7.22
C HIS A 66 -7.54 9.99 -7.81
N TYR A 67 -8.37 9.83 -8.84
CA TYR A 67 -8.47 8.58 -9.56
C TYR A 67 -7.43 8.53 -10.68
N ILE A 68 -6.64 7.47 -10.70
CA ILE A 68 -5.64 7.18 -11.72
C ILE A 68 -6.18 5.99 -12.51
N ASP A 69 -6.53 6.21 -13.76
CA ASP A 69 -7.18 5.22 -14.62
C ASP A 69 -6.19 4.29 -15.33
N ASP A 70 -4.93 4.68 -15.42
CA ASP A 70 -3.88 3.91 -16.07
C ASP A 70 -2.58 3.97 -15.26
N SER A 71 -2.14 2.80 -14.80
CA SER A 71 -0.86 2.61 -14.15
C SER A 71 -0.37 1.17 -14.34
N PRO A 72 0.91 0.87 -14.10
CA PRO A 72 1.45 -0.49 -14.12
C PRO A 72 0.71 -1.47 -13.21
N PHE A 73 0.05 -0.96 -12.16
CA PHE A 73 -0.72 -1.75 -11.19
C PHE A 73 -2.22 -1.80 -11.51
N GLY A 74 -2.65 -1.22 -12.65
CA GLY A 74 -4.04 -0.99 -13.00
C GLY A 74 -4.60 0.28 -12.34
N PRO A 75 -5.91 0.53 -12.49
CA PRO A 75 -6.53 1.74 -11.96
C PRO A 75 -6.56 1.73 -10.42
N TYR A 76 -6.34 2.92 -9.83
CA TYR A 76 -6.36 3.08 -8.38
C TYR A 76 -6.76 4.49 -7.94
N TRP A 77 -7.10 4.64 -6.67
CA TRP A 77 -7.31 5.92 -6.01
C TRP A 77 -6.07 6.33 -5.24
N ALA A 78 -5.46 7.44 -5.63
CA ALA A 78 -4.40 8.07 -4.86
C ALA A 78 -5.00 8.94 -3.75
N VAL A 79 -4.76 8.57 -2.50
CA VAL A 79 -5.23 9.30 -1.32
C VAL A 79 -4.08 10.11 -0.76
N VAL A 80 -4.11 11.43 -0.91
CA VAL A 80 -3.00 12.33 -0.56
C VAL A 80 -3.31 13.30 0.57
N GLY A 81 -4.57 13.32 1.03
CA GLY A 81 -5.02 14.18 2.13
C GLY A 81 -4.86 13.48 3.48
N HIS A 82 -4.16 14.09 4.45
CA HIS A 82 -3.90 13.50 5.76
C HIS A 82 -5.18 13.02 6.49
N LYS A 83 -6.24 13.83 6.52
CA LYS A 83 -7.52 13.44 7.13
C LYS A 83 -8.19 12.27 6.40
N ALA A 84 -8.10 12.23 5.07
CA ALA A 84 -8.65 11.14 4.28
C ALA A 84 -7.88 9.83 4.54
N ILE A 85 -6.55 9.89 4.61
CA ILE A 85 -5.71 8.74 4.98
C ILE A 85 -6.11 8.22 6.37
N GLN A 86 -6.17 9.09 7.38
CA GLN A 86 -6.57 8.69 8.73
C GLN A 86 -7.95 8.04 8.77
N HIS A 87 -8.90 8.55 7.98
CA HIS A 87 -10.24 7.99 7.90
C HIS A 87 -10.24 6.59 7.29
N ILE A 88 -9.53 6.40 6.18
CA ILE A 88 -9.42 5.10 5.49
C ILE A 88 -8.73 4.06 6.39
N GLU A 89 -7.60 4.43 7.01
CA GLU A 89 -6.84 3.56 7.92
C GLU A 89 -7.65 3.15 9.17
N ALA A 90 -8.62 3.96 9.59
CA ALA A 90 -9.50 3.63 10.70
C ALA A 90 -10.61 2.63 10.34
N LEU A 91 -10.76 2.25 9.07
CA LEU A 91 -11.82 1.38 8.55
C LEU A 91 -11.28 0.06 7.97
N PRO A 92 -10.54 -0.76 8.75
CA PRO A 92 -9.89 -1.98 8.24
C PRO A 92 -10.88 -3.05 7.75
N ASP A 93 -12.14 -2.99 8.16
CA ASP A 93 -13.17 -3.91 7.68
C ASP A 93 -13.73 -3.50 6.30
N THR A 94 -13.47 -2.27 5.87
CA THR A 94 -13.86 -1.75 4.55
C THR A 94 -12.67 -1.73 3.60
N PHE A 95 -11.50 -1.30 4.09
CA PHE A 95 -10.26 -1.19 3.32
C PHE A 95 -9.28 -2.25 3.81
N SER A 96 -9.22 -3.34 3.07
CA SER A 96 -8.36 -4.47 3.36
C SER A 96 -6.90 -4.16 3.04
N SER A 97 -5.99 -4.61 3.92
CA SER A 97 -4.55 -4.65 3.63
C SER A 97 -4.08 -6.02 3.14
N SER A 98 -4.99 -7.00 3.07
CA SER A 98 -4.66 -8.36 2.65
C SER A 98 -4.22 -8.41 1.19
N TRP A 99 -3.15 -9.13 0.94
CA TRP A 99 -2.66 -9.42 -0.41
C TRP A 99 -3.70 -10.14 -1.29
N GLU A 100 -4.62 -10.91 -0.71
CA GLU A 100 -5.73 -11.54 -1.41
C GLU A 100 -6.65 -10.54 -2.13
N HIS A 101 -6.69 -9.30 -1.64
CA HIS A 101 -7.48 -8.20 -2.18
C HIS A 101 -6.64 -7.14 -2.91
N GLY A 102 -5.40 -7.47 -3.22
CA GLY A 102 -4.48 -6.57 -3.90
C GLY A 102 -3.56 -5.78 -2.97
N GLY A 103 -3.81 -5.77 -1.67
CA GLY A 103 -3.03 -5.27 -0.54
C GLY A 103 -1.80 -4.42 -0.81
N ILE A 104 -0.84 -4.46 0.08
CA ILE A 104 0.48 -3.87 -0.12
C ILE A 104 1.26 -4.77 -1.07
N THR A 105 1.22 -4.46 -2.35
CA THR A 105 2.00 -5.15 -3.36
C THR A 105 3.09 -4.23 -3.89
N ILE A 106 4.30 -4.70 -3.90
CA ILE A 106 5.45 -4.06 -4.54
C ILE A 106 5.74 -4.68 -5.92
N LEU A 107 4.94 -5.67 -6.30
CA LEU A 107 5.08 -6.34 -7.58
C LEU A 107 4.07 -5.74 -8.56
N GLU A 108 4.54 -5.37 -9.74
CA GLU A 108 3.70 -5.15 -10.91
C GLU A 108 2.73 -6.33 -11.05
N ARG A 109 1.58 -6.10 -11.69
CA ARG A 109 0.66 -7.19 -12.03
C ARG A 109 1.33 -8.12 -13.04
N LEU A 110 2.20 -8.97 -12.53
CA LEU A 110 2.83 -10.02 -13.31
C LEU A 110 1.82 -11.13 -13.53
N THR A 111 1.80 -11.68 -14.76
CA THR A 111 1.07 -12.92 -15.05
C THR A 111 1.73 -14.07 -14.30
N ASP A 112 1.00 -15.20 -14.15
CA ASP A 112 1.55 -16.38 -13.49
C ASP A 112 2.81 -16.90 -14.20
N GLU A 113 2.85 -16.80 -15.54
CA GLU A 113 4.03 -17.13 -16.35
C GLU A 113 5.21 -16.22 -16.06
N GLN A 114 4.97 -14.91 -15.96
CA GLN A 114 6.02 -13.92 -15.62
C GLN A 114 6.54 -14.08 -14.19
N LEU A 115 5.67 -14.53 -13.26
CA LEU A 115 6.08 -14.85 -11.89
C LEU A 115 6.94 -16.10 -11.85
N ALA A 116 6.52 -17.16 -12.60
CA ALA A 116 7.27 -18.40 -12.76
C ALA A 116 8.67 -18.14 -13.35
N GLU A 117 8.76 -17.38 -14.43
CA GLU A 117 10.03 -17.00 -15.06
C GLU A 117 10.99 -16.26 -14.10
N ARG A 118 10.45 -15.51 -13.14
CA ARG A 118 11.22 -14.77 -12.13
C ARG A 118 11.45 -15.55 -10.83
N GLY A 119 10.93 -16.78 -10.72
CA GLY A 119 10.99 -17.60 -9.50
C GLY A 119 10.31 -16.93 -8.31
N LEU A 120 9.22 -16.22 -8.54
CA LEU A 120 8.50 -15.43 -7.53
C LEU A 120 7.16 -16.05 -7.11
N GLU A 121 6.81 -17.23 -7.60
CA GLU A 121 5.53 -17.90 -7.32
C GLU A 121 5.31 -18.08 -5.81
N GLU A 122 6.36 -18.50 -5.10
CA GLU A 122 6.27 -18.68 -3.64
C GLU A 122 6.22 -17.36 -2.86
N ARG A 123 6.64 -16.24 -3.47
CA ARG A 123 6.65 -14.94 -2.78
C ARG A 123 5.28 -14.29 -2.66
N ARG A 124 4.28 -14.76 -3.40
CA ARG A 124 2.89 -14.33 -3.23
C ARG A 124 2.33 -14.62 -1.85
N GLU A 125 2.88 -15.59 -1.16
CA GLU A 125 2.39 -16.09 0.13
C GLU A 125 3.29 -15.70 1.31
N LEU A 126 4.18 -14.71 1.17
CA LEU A 126 4.95 -14.26 2.32
C LEU A 126 3.99 -13.73 3.40
N PRO A 127 3.82 -14.45 4.52
CA PRO A 127 2.86 -14.11 5.55
C PRO A 127 3.38 -12.94 6.41
N MET A 128 3.51 -11.77 5.77
CA MET A 128 3.86 -10.55 6.49
C MET A 128 2.61 -9.96 7.13
N PHE A 129 2.66 -9.68 8.43
CA PHE A 129 1.48 -9.15 9.13
C PHE A 129 0.99 -7.81 8.56
N ILE A 130 1.84 -7.02 7.91
CA ILE A 130 1.47 -5.78 7.22
C ILE A 130 0.52 -6.02 6.03
N ALA A 131 0.51 -7.24 5.47
CA ALA A 131 -0.33 -7.66 4.35
C ALA A 131 -1.44 -8.62 4.80
N MET A 132 -1.90 -8.49 6.02
CA MET A 132 -2.96 -9.32 6.61
C MET A 132 -4.09 -8.48 7.16
N ASP A 133 -5.28 -9.06 7.15
CA ASP A 133 -6.43 -8.53 7.85
C ASP A 133 -6.64 -9.19 9.23
N ARG A 134 -7.61 -8.68 9.99
CA ARG A 134 -8.08 -9.32 11.22
C ARG A 134 -8.73 -10.68 10.89
N PRO A 135 -8.60 -11.69 11.77
CA PRO A 135 -7.96 -11.70 13.09
C PRO A 135 -6.45 -11.96 13.06
N GLN A 136 -5.89 -12.46 11.92
CA GLN A 136 -4.47 -12.88 11.82
C GLN A 136 -3.51 -11.73 12.15
N HIS A 137 -3.72 -10.55 11.52
CA HIS A 137 -2.96 -9.34 11.83
C HIS A 137 -2.91 -9.04 13.32
N THR A 138 -4.07 -9.06 13.97
CA THR A 138 -4.16 -8.75 15.41
C THR A 138 -3.37 -9.75 16.27
N GLY A 139 -3.43 -11.02 15.92
CA GLY A 139 -2.68 -12.07 16.62
C GLY A 139 -1.17 -11.84 16.54
N GLN A 140 -0.65 -11.67 15.34
CA GLN A 140 0.79 -11.45 15.12
C GLN A 140 1.27 -10.14 15.74
N ARG A 141 0.51 -9.04 15.57
CA ARG A 141 0.86 -7.75 16.15
C ARG A 141 0.96 -7.79 17.67
N ARG A 142 0.06 -8.52 18.35
CA ARG A 142 0.11 -8.69 19.82
C ARG A 142 1.41 -9.34 20.28
N THR A 143 1.98 -10.24 19.50
CA THR A 143 3.21 -10.94 19.87
C THR A 143 4.41 -9.98 19.93
N VAL A 144 4.47 -9.02 19.02
CA VAL A 144 5.63 -8.09 18.90
C VAL A 144 5.40 -6.78 19.65
N ALA A 145 4.16 -6.33 19.81
CA ALA A 145 3.82 -5.04 20.39
C ALA A 145 4.49 -4.72 21.72
N PRO A 146 4.64 -5.67 22.70
CA PRO A 146 5.29 -5.37 23.96
C PRO A 146 6.75 -4.89 23.82
N LYS A 147 7.46 -5.34 22.77
CA LYS A 147 8.85 -4.94 22.53
C LYS A 147 8.99 -3.53 21.96
N PHE A 148 7.91 -3.00 21.39
CA PHE A 148 7.87 -1.64 20.79
C PHE A 148 7.19 -0.61 21.71
N THR A 149 6.96 -0.94 22.97
CA THR A 149 6.54 0.04 23.97
C THR A 149 7.71 0.92 24.39
N PRO A 150 7.49 2.12 24.95
CA PRO A 150 8.56 2.97 25.47
C PRO A 150 9.48 2.23 26.44
N SER A 151 8.93 1.40 27.35
CA SER A 151 9.74 0.58 28.28
C SER A 151 10.51 -0.52 27.55
N GLY A 152 9.90 -1.23 26.60
CA GLY A 152 10.59 -2.25 25.81
C GLY A 152 11.73 -1.68 24.98
N MET A 153 11.55 -0.48 24.44
CA MET A 153 12.62 0.23 23.70
C MET A 153 13.76 0.67 24.65
N ALA A 154 13.41 1.18 25.83
CA ALA A 154 14.42 1.56 26.84
C ALA A 154 15.27 0.35 27.30
N GLU A 155 14.69 -0.83 27.44
CA GLU A 155 15.42 -2.06 27.76
C GLU A 155 16.48 -2.42 26.68
N MET A 156 16.19 -2.13 25.41
CA MET A 156 17.08 -2.43 24.29
C MET A 156 18.13 -1.32 24.03
N GLU A 157 17.96 -0.13 24.58
CA GLU A 157 18.84 1.01 24.27
C GLU A 157 20.33 0.71 24.54
N GLY A 158 20.62 0.08 25.66
CA GLY A 158 21.99 -0.27 26.05
C GLY A 158 22.67 -1.20 25.03
N GLU A 159 21.98 -2.26 24.64
CA GLU A 159 22.48 -3.22 23.66
C GLU A 159 22.66 -2.58 22.27
N ILE A 160 21.66 -1.79 21.82
CA ILE A 160 21.75 -1.08 20.54
C ILE A 160 22.94 -0.14 20.53
N ARG A 161 23.14 0.65 21.59
CA ARG A 161 24.27 1.57 21.73
C ARG A 161 25.61 0.84 21.69
N GLN A 162 25.74 -0.27 22.42
CA GLN A 162 26.94 -1.08 22.42
C GLN A 162 27.26 -1.63 21.02
N ARG A 163 26.31 -2.31 20.38
CA ARG A 163 26.49 -2.89 19.04
C ARG A 163 26.82 -1.83 17.99
N THR A 164 26.20 -0.65 18.09
CA THR A 164 26.51 0.46 17.21
C THR A 164 27.94 0.95 17.39
N GLY A 165 28.40 1.06 18.65
CA GLY A 165 29.78 1.42 18.96
C GLY A 165 30.78 0.41 18.39
N GLU A 166 30.58 -0.88 18.64
CA GLU A 166 31.41 -1.97 18.11
C GLU A 166 31.48 -1.95 16.58
N LEU A 167 30.33 -1.71 15.92
CA LEU A 167 30.30 -1.60 14.45
C LEU A 167 31.12 -0.40 13.96
N LEU A 168 30.89 0.79 14.56
CA LEU A 168 31.63 2.00 14.17
C LEU A 168 33.14 1.87 14.39
N ASP A 169 33.56 1.23 15.48
CA ASP A 169 34.96 1.00 15.78
C ASP A 169 35.63 -0.01 14.83
N SER A 170 34.83 -0.89 14.20
CA SER A 170 35.31 -1.87 13.22
C SER A 170 35.52 -1.28 11.81
N LEU A 171 35.04 -0.08 11.53
CA LEU A 171 35.17 0.54 10.21
C LEU A 171 36.62 0.98 9.95
N PRO A 172 37.12 0.81 8.71
CA PRO A 172 38.44 1.31 8.34
C PRO A 172 38.53 2.82 8.50
N ARG A 173 39.61 3.31 9.06
CA ARG A 173 39.91 4.73 9.19
C ARG A 173 40.57 5.27 7.94
#